data_f5c6a63acbd6323c443446269547e567
#
_entry.id   f5c6a63acbd6323c443446269547e567
#
_cell.length_a   1.000
_cell.length_b   1.000
_cell.length_c   1.000
_cell.angle_alpha   90.00
_cell.angle_beta   90.00
_cell.angle_gamma   90.00
#
_symmetry.space_group_name_H-M   'P 1'
#
loop_
_entity.id
_entity.type
_entity.pdbx_description
1 polymer ?
#
loop_
_entity_poly.entity_id
_entity_poly.type
_entity_poly.pdbx_seq_one_letter_code
_entity_poly.pdbx_strand_id
1 'polypeptide(L)'
;EEILREASFNTGVEVTIKTAYDSNQKQIRDIESFIAEKVDLIIVSPNEAVPLTPVIEKAMQEGIPVVLVDRKTSTSKYTAFVGADNFQIGKEVGVYTANLLNGKGNVVEIRGLKGSTPDMERHEGFISVIKNYPDIKIVYENDGGWLRSQAREKMTGALQKNPTIDLVFAHNDEMATGAHEAISVASGIKKPVILGIDALPGTEGGIQKVIKGTIDATFIYPTGGEKAVQTAIRILKKEPYDRENILFTAVVDNTNARVLKLQTDQIIQHQNRIGQLNTVLDQNLAQYSAQRILLYFSLVVLFVILMLLILLFRSYRHMNKVNRELEFTNIAINKQKEEISEQRDQLLALSKNLEDATQAKLVFFTNI
;
A
#
# COMPACT_ATOMS: atom_id res chain seq x y z
N GLU A 1 -6.78 6.30 0.26
CA GLU A 1 -6.30 5.62 1.48
C GLU A 1 -6.72 4.14 1.53
N GLU A 2 -8.01 3.79 1.29
CA GLU A 2 -8.49 2.39 1.30
C GLU A 2 -7.73 1.51 0.31
N ILE A 3 -7.52 1.98 -0.94
CA ILE A 3 -6.78 1.26 -1.97
C ILE A 3 -5.35 0.94 -1.51
N LEU A 4 -4.63 1.93 -0.97
CA LEU A 4 -3.26 1.73 -0.49
C LEU A 4 -3.21 0.80 0.71
N ARG A 5 -4.16 0.94 1.64
CA ARG A 5 -4.25 0.07 2.81
C ARG A 5 -4.51 -1.39 2.40
N GLU A 6 -5.50 -1.63 1.53
CA GLU A 6 -5.83 -3.00 1.10
C GLU A 6 -4.69 -3.62 0.28
N ALA A 7 -4.04 -2.83 -0.59
CA ALA A 7 -2.89 -3.31 -1.34
C ALA A 7 -1.71 -3.71 -0.43
N SER A 8 -1.50 -3.00 0.69
CA SER A 8 -0.39 -3.29 1.62
C SER A 8 -0.48 -4.67 2.30
N PHE A 9 -1.68 -5.27 2.36
CA PHE A 9 -1.86 -6.63 2.88
C PHE A 9 -1.49 -7.72 1.86
N ASN A 10 -1.21 -7.35 0.61
CA ASN A 10 -0.92 -8.28 -0.48
C ASN A 10 0.53 -8.15 -0.92
N THR A 11 1.37 -9.10 -0.52
CA THR A 11 2.78 -9.15 -0.94
C THR A 11 2.90 -9.31 -2.46
N GLY A 12 3.71 -8.47 -3.08
CA GLY A 12 3.95 -8.49 -4.53
C GLY A 12 3.01 -7.61 -5.35
N VAL A 13 2.18 -6.77 -4.70
CA VAL A 13 1.37 -5.74 -5.36
C VAL A 13 2.04 -4.38 -5.15
N GLU A 14 2.39 -3.72 -6.23
CA GLU A 14 2.86 -2.33 -6.24
C GLU A 14 1.76 -1.42 -6.79
N VAL A 15 1.46 -0.32 -6.11
CA VAL A 15 0.40 0.61 -6.48
C VAL A 15 0.98 1.99 -6.75
N THR A 16 0.81 2.47 -7.99
CA THR A 16 1.11 3.86 -8.38
C THR A 16 -0.18 4.65 -8.48
N ILE A 17 -0.28 5.78 -7.77
CA ILE A 17 -1.46 6.65 -7.78
C ILE A 17 -1.16 7.95 -8.53
N LYS A 18 -2.05 8.33 -9.45
CA LYS A 18 -2.06 9.64 -10.12
C LYS A 18 -3.39 10.34 -9.84
N THR A 19 -3.33 11.63 -9.52
CA THR A 19 -4.52 12.45 -9.22
C THR A 19 -4.71 13.51 -10.30
N ALA A 20 -5.91 13.53 -10.89
CA ALA A 20 -6.22 14.41 -12.02
C ALA A 20 -6.76 15.80 -11.64
N TYR A 21 -7.14 16.02 -10.37
CA TYR A 21 -7.67 17.30 -9.88
C TYR A 21 -8.82 17.82 -10.76
N ASP A 22 -9.85 16.99 -10.97
CA ASP A 22 -11.07 17.29 -11.77
C ASP A 22 -10.80 17.64 -13.25
N SER A 23 -9.62 17.32 -13.77
CA SER A 23 -9.25 17.55 -15.17
C SER A 23 -9.34 16.28 -16.01
N ASN A 24 -10.33 16.21 -16.91
CA ASN A 24 -10.45 15.11 -17.87
C ASN A 24 -9.17 14.94 -18.70
N GLN A 25 -8.58 16.04 -19.19
CA GLN A 25 -7.38 16.00 -20.01
C GLN A 25 -6.18 15.44 -19.24
N LYS A 26 -6.04 15.80 -17.96
CA LYS A 26 -4.98 15.25 -17.13
C LYS A 26 -5.23 13.76 -16.85
N GLN A 27 -6.45 13.36 -16.54
CA GLN A 27 -6.79 11.97 -16.31
C GLN A 27 -6.54 11.09 -17.54
N ILE A 28 -6.88 11.59 -18.74
CA ILE A 28 -6.56 10.91 -20.00
C ILE A 28 -5.05 10.70 -20.14
N ARG A 29 -4.22 11.75 -19.95
CA ARG A 29 -2.75 11.63 -20.02
C ARG A 29 -2.20 10.66 -18.98
N ASP A 30 -2.74 10.67 -17.77
CA ASP A 30 -2.32 9.78 -16.69
C ASP A 30 -2.61 8.30 -17.05
N ILE A 31 -3.79 8.02 -17.64
CA ILE A 31 -4.14 6.67 -18.13
C ILE A 31 -3.26 6.29 -19.32
N GLU A 32 -3.02 7.21 -20.26
CA GLU A 32 -2.11 6.94 -21.39
C GLU A 32 -0.69 6.61 -20.95
N SER A 33 -0.20 7.25 -19.88
CA SER A 33 1.11 6.89 -19.34
C SER A 33 1.11 5.48 -18.74
N PHE A 34 0.06 5.07 -18.03
CA PHE A 34 -0.07 3.71 -17.53
C PHE A 34 -0.13 2.67 -18.67
N ILE A 35 -0.81 3.01 -19.78
CA ILE A 35 -0.82 2.15 -20.98
C ILE A 35 0.60 2.03 -21.55
N ALA A 36 1.34 3.14 -21.67
CA ALA A 36 2.70 3.15 -22.18
C ALA A 36 3.69 2.39 -21.27
N GLU A 37 3.51 2.49 -19.96
CA GLU A 37 4.25 1.77 -18.92
C GLU A 37 3.90 0.28 -18.87
N LYS A 38 2.83 -0.14 -19.56
CA LYS A 38 2.31 -1.52 -19.60
C LYS A 38 2.03 -2.08 -18.20
N VAL A 39 1.32 -1.29 -17.38
CA VAL A 39 0.89 -1.77 -16.07
C VAL A 39 -0.02 -3.00 -16.19
N ASP A 40 -0.02 -3.86 -15.19
CA ASP A 40 -0.79 -5.11 -15.22
C ASP A 40 -2.31 -4.90 -15.12
N LEU A 41 -2.76 -3.78 -14.49
CA LEU A 41 -4.16 -3.44 -14.32
C LEU A 41 -4.31 -1.95 -13.97
N ILE A 42 -5.41 -1.33 -14.40
CA ILE A 42 -5.78 0.05 -14.05
C ILE A 42 -7.05 0.05 -13.20
N ILE A 43 -7.00 0.71 -12.03
CA ILE A 43 -8.20 1.08 -11.26
C ILE A 43 -8.45 2.56 -11.50
N VAL A 44 -9.64 2.94 -11.93
CA VAL A 44 -9.97 4.34 -12.25
C VAL A 44 -11.37 4.74 -11.83
N SER A 45 -11.50 5.93 -11.23
CA SER A 45 -12.77 6.64 -11.07
C SER A 45 -12.85 7.73 -12.15
N PRO A 46 -13.60 7.54 -13.24
CA PRO A 46 -13.67 8.51 -14.32
C PRO A 46 -14.26 9.85 -13.84
N ASN A 47 -13.60 10.97 -14.12
CA ASN A 47 -14.13 12.28 -13.74
C ASN A 47 -15.48 12.54 -14.43
N GLU A 48 -15.54 12.39 -15.75
CA GLU A 48 -16.76 12.41 -16.54
C GLU A 48 -16.85 11.17 -17.45
N ALA A 49 -18.07 10.71 -17.74
CA ALA A 49 -18.28 9.46 -18.47
C ALA A 49 -17.77 9.53 -19.92
N VAL A 50 -18.23 10.52 -20.70
CA VAL A 50 -17.97 10.60 -22.14
C VAL A 50 -16.51 10.86 -22.48
N PRO A 51 -15.81 11.87 -21.87
CA PRO A 51 -14.42 12.17 -22.21
C PRO A 51 -13.44 11.03 -21.91
N LEU A 52 -13.71 10.24 -20.85
CA LEU A 52 -12.80 9.18 -20.41
C LEU A 52 -13.06 7.83 -21.13
N THR A 53 -14.20 7.65 -21.78
CA THR A 53 -14.54 6.41 -22.47
C THR A 53 -13.46 5.96 -23.48
N PRO A 54 -12.96 6.83 -24.40
CA PRO A 54 -12.03 6.39 -25.44
C PRO A 54 -10.70 5.86 -24.89
N VAL A 55 -10.15 6.50 -23.84
CA VAL A 55 -8.87 6.08 -23.28
C VAL A 55 -9.00 4.80 -22.45
N ILE A 56 -10.16 4.57 -21.81
CA ILE A 56 -10.46 3.33 -21.09
C ILE A 56 -10.64 2.17 -22.10
N GLU A 57 -11.35 2.39 -23.20
CA GLU A 57 -11.45 1.40 -24.26
C GLU A 57 -10.08 1.08 -24.89
N LYS A 58 -9.21 2.09 -25.06
CA LYS A 58 -7.83 1.90 -25.54
C LYS A 58 -7.03 1.00 -24.59
N ALA A 59 -7.09 1.23 -23.27
CA ALA A 59 -6.43 0.36 -22.31
C ALA A 59 -6.88 -1.11 -22.43
N MET A 60 -8.20 -1.32 -22.57
CA MET A 60 -8.77 -2.65 -22.77
C MET A 60 -8.31 -3.30 -24.10
N GLN A 61 -8.18 -2.52 -25.19
CA GLN A 61 -7.67 -3.00 -26.48
C GLN A 61 -6.20 -3.40 -26.43
N GLU A 62 -5.40 -2.70 -25.61
CA GLU A 62 -3.99 -3.04 -25.36
C GLU A 62 -3.83 -4.22 -24.38
N GLY A 63 -4.95 -4.85 -23.95
CA GLY A 63 -4.95 -6.02 -23.08
C GLY A 63 -4.78 -5.71 -21.58
N ILE A 64 -4.86 -4.44 -21.19
CA ILE A 64 -4.78 -4.03 -19.79
C ILE A 64 -6.19 -4.05 -19.18
N PRO A 65 -6.46 -4.91 -18.17
CA PRO A 65 -7.73 -4.92 -17.46
C PRO A 65 -8.02 -3.58 -16.78
N VAL A 66 -9.28 -3.13 -16.85
CA VAL A 66 -9.71 -1.88 -16.19
C VAL A 66 -10.82 -2.17 -15.20
N VAL A 67 -10.61 -1.79 -13.95
CA VAL A 67 -11.61 -1.78 -12.88
C VAL A 67 -12.09 -0.34 -12.69
N LEU A 68 -13.36 -0.10 -13.00
CA LEU A 68 -14.00 1.18 -12.69
C LEU A 68 -14.43 1.19 -11.22
N VAL A 69 -14.21 2.29 -10.54
CA VAL A 69 -14.64 2.49 -9.15
C VAL A 69 -15.44 3.78 -9.02
N ASP A 70 -16.52 3.75 -8.21
CA ASP A 70 -17.40 4.91 -7.96
C ASP A 70 -18.21 5.34 -9.20
N ARG A 71 -17.55 5.66 -10.31
CA ARG A 71 -18.16 6.22 -11.54
C ARG A 71 -17.96 5.28 -12.71
N LYS A 72 -18.91 5.29 -13.64
CA LYS A 72 -18.85 4.52 -14.90
C LYS A 72 -18.46 5.42 -16.08
N THR A 73 -18.14 4.79 -17.18
CA THR A 73 -18.00 5.40 -18.50
C THR A 73 -19.33 5.30 -19.28
N SER A 74 -19.41 5.92 -20.46
CA SER A 74 -20.58 5.78 -21.35
C SER A 74 -20.63 4.44 -22.12
N THR A 75 -19.70 3.53 -21.85
CA THR A 75 -19.63 2.21 -22.46
C THR A 75 -19.57 1.12 -21.39
N SER A 76 -19.96 -0.09 -21.76
CA SER A 76 -19.80 -1.28 -20.93
C SER A 76 -18.46 -2.02 -21.14
N LYS A 77 -17.51 -1.45 -21.91
CA LYS A 77 -16.22 -2.07 -22.18
C LYS A 77 -15.22 -1.78 -21.06
N TYR A 78 -15.36 -2.47 -19.96
CA TYR A 78 -14.44 -2.51 -18.80
C TYR A 78 -14.42 -3.93 -18.24
N THR A 79 -13.40 -4.24 -17.46
CA THR A 79 -13.24 -5.57 -16.86
C THR A 79 -14.19 -5.79 -15.69
N ALA A 80 -14.23 -4.85 -14.75
CA ALA A 80 -15.16 -4.87 -13.62
C ALA A 80 -15.52 -3.46 -13.16
N PHE A 81 -16.65 -3.35 -12.47
CA PHE A 81 -17.11 -2.14 -11.78
C PHE A 81 -17.32 -2.42 -10.29
N VAL A 82 -16.94 -1.47 -9.45
CA VAL A 82 -17.18 -1.47 -8.02
C VAL A 82 -17.77 -0.12 -7.61
N GLY A 83 -18.99 -0.11 -7.10
CA GLY A 83 -19.65 1.13 -6.68
C GLY A 83 -21.10 0.90 -6.29
N ALA A 84 -21.79 1.93 -5.86
CA ALA A 84 -23.20 1.85 -5.56
C ALA A 84 -24.07 2.04 -6.82
N ASP A 85 -25.32 1.60 -6.73
CA ASP A 85 -26.35 1.90 -7.72
C ASP A 85 -26.90 3.31 -7.49
N ASN A 86 -26.36 4.28 -8.22
CA ASN A 86 -26.74 5.69 -8.08
C ASN A 86 -28.20 5.97 -8.49
N PHE A 87 -28.74 5.19 -9.45
CA PHE A 87 -30.14 5.29 -9.82
C PHE A 87 -31.04 4.84 -8.66
N GLN A 88 -30.71 3.73 -8.02
CA GLN A 88 -31.44 3.26 -6.85
C GLN A 88 -31.34 4.24 -5.68
N ILE A 89 -30.13 4.82 -5.44
CA ILE A 89 -29.98 5.88 -4.42
C ILE A 89 -30.89 7.05 -4.70
N GLY A 90 -30.92 7.55 -5.94
CA GLY A 90 -31.86 8.62 -6.33
C GLY A 90 -33.32 8.28 -6.08
N LYS A 91 -33.71 7.03 -6.36
CA LYS A 91 -35.08 6.53 -6.03
C LYS A 91 -35.34 6.54 -4.53
N GLU A 92 -34.42 6.07 -3.71
CA GLU A 92 -34.57 6.07 -2.25
C GLU A 92 -34.70 7.49 -1.71
N VAL A 93 -33.92 8.45 -2.21
CA VAL A 93 -34.07 9.86 -1.89
C VAL A 93 -35.45 10.38 -2.30
N GLY A 94 -35.94 10.00 -3.49
CA GLY A 94 -37.24 10.37 -3.99
C GLY A 94 -38.39 9.86 -3.09
N VAL A 95 -38.31 8.58 -2.71
CA VAL A 95 -39.29 7.96 -1.78
C VAL A 95 -39.25 8.66 -0.41
N TYR A 96 -38.05 8.89 0.12
CA TYR A 96 -37.88 9.56 1.40
C TYR A 96 -38.42 11.00 1.36
N THR A 97 -38.16 11.75 0.29
CA THR A 97 -38.69 13.10 0.04
C THR A 97 -40.21 13.11 -0.03
N ALA A 98 -40.80 12.19 -0.80
CA ALA A 98 -42.25 12.10 -0.94
C ALA A 98 -42.96 11.83 0.41
N ASN A 99 -42.38 10.95 1.22
CA ASN A 99 -42.87 10.62 2.56
C ASN A 99 -42.76 11.82 3.52
N LEU A 100 -41.60 12.49 3.57
CA LEU A 100 -41.38 13.66 4.43
C LEU A 100 -42.30 14.81 4.09
N LEU A 101 -42.56 15.05 2.82
CA LEU A 101 -43.42 16.13 2.33
C LEU A 101 -44.88 15.72 2.27
N ASN A 102 -45.26 14.50 2.63
CA ASN A 102 -46.63 13.97 2.45
C ASN A 102 -47.15 14.21 1.03
N GLY A 103 -46.30 14.07 0.02
CA GLY A 103 -46.63 14.20 -1.40
C GLY A 103 -46.80 15.63 -1.92
N LYS A 104 -46.48 16.67 -1.15
CA LYS A 104 -46.66 18.08 -1.57
C LYS A 104 -45.58 19.00 -1.01
N GLY A 105 -44.95 19.82 -1.84
CA GLY A 105 -43.96 20.81 -1.42
C GLY A 105 -43.02 21.28 -2.53
N ASN A 106 -42.20 22.27 -2.20
CA ASN A 106 -41.22 22.87 -3.11
C ASN A 106 -39.82 22.31 -2.78
N VAL A 107 -39.20 21.70 -3.77
CA VAL A 107 -37.89 21.07 -3.66
C VAL A 107 -36.84 21.86 -4.45
N VAL A 108 -35.68 22.05 -3.87
CA VAL A 108 -34.45 22.50 -4.55
C VAL A 108 -33.55 21.27 -4.75
N GLU A 109 -33.12 21.03 -5.97
CA GLU A 109 -32.13 20.01 -6.29
C GLU A 109 -30.80 20.67 -6.63
N ILE A 110 -29.74 20.34 -5.85
CA ILE A 110 -28.36 20.76 -6.11
C ILE A 110 -27.57 19.52 -6.59
N ARG A 111 -27.38 19.48 -7.90
CA ARG A 111 -26.80 18.34 -8.60
C ARG A 111 -25.28 18.27 -8.47
N GLY A 112 -24.72 17.12 -8.81
CA GLY A 112 -23.29 16.87 -8.80
C GLY A 112 -22.52 17.55 -9.94
N LEU A 113 -21.42 16.92 -10.36
CA LEU A 113 -20.66 17.35 -11.54
C LEU A 113 -21.37 16.89 -12.79
N LYS A 114 -21.76 17.83 -13.62
CA LYS A 114 -22.38 17.56 -14.91
C LYS A 114 -21.52 16.63 -15.77
N GLY A 115 -22.14 15.57 -16.30
CA GLY A 115 -21.45 14.57 -17.12
C GLY A 115 -20.84 13.40 -16.34
N SER A 116 -20.85 13.42 -15.02
CA SER A 116 -20.53 12.26 -14.20
C SER A 116 -21.73 11.33 -14.06
N THR A 117 -21.52 10.02 -14.04
CA THR A 117 -22.60 9.04 -13.93
C THR A 117 -23.39 9.15 -12.63
N PRO A 118 -22.79 9.39 -11.45
CA PRO A 118 -23.56 9.58 -10.22
C PRO A 118 -24.52 10.77 -10.27
N ASP A 119 -24.12 11.88 -10.93
CA ASP A 119 -25.00 13.03 -11.09
C ASP A 119 -26.24 12.68 -11.91
N MET A 120 -26.04 12.08 -13.09
CA MET A 120 -27.15 11.73 -14.00
C MET A 120 -28.05 10.67 -13.37
N GLU A 121 -27.49 9.59 -12.84
CA GLU A 121 -28.25 8.46 -12.30
C GLU A 121 -29.02 8.84 -11.02
N ARG A 122 -28.45 9.66 -10.11
CA ARG A 122 -29.15 10.16 -8.91
C ARG A 122 -30.33 11.02 -9.29
N HIS A 123 -30.16 11.96 -10.24
CA HIS A 123 -31.23 12.77 -10.77
C HIS A 123 -32.35 11.94 -11.40
N GLU A 124 -31.99 11.04 -12.34
CA GLU A 124 -32.98 10.18 -13.03
C GLU A 124 -33.74 9.30 -12.04
N GLY A 125 -33.04 8.72 -11.06
CA GLY A 125 -33.67 7.94 -9.98
C GLY A 125 -34.67 8.78 -9.17
N PHE A 126 -34.25 9.97 -8.74
CA PHE A 126 -35.08 10.91 -7.99
C PHE A 126 -36.33 11.30 -8.78
N ILE A 127 -36.18 11.74 -10.02
CA ILE A 127 -37.28 12.11 -10.92
C ILE A 127 -38.23 10.93 -11.17
N SER A 128 -37.71 9.71 -11.29
CA SER A 128 -38.53 8.51 -11.52
C SER A 128 -39.59 8.30 -10.45
N VAL A 129 -39.36 8.79 -9.23
CA VAL A 129 -40.29 8.75 -8.10
C VAL A 129 -41.13 10.02 -8.03
N ILE A 130 -40.49 11.19 -8.03
CA ILE A 130 -41.16 12.49 -7.84
C ILE A 130 -42.24 12.77 -8.89
N LYS A 131 -42.06 12.30 -10.11
CA LYS A 131 -43.08 12.41 -11.18
C LYS A 131 -44.45 11.83 -10.81
N ASN A 132 -44.51 10.90 -9.84
CA ASN A 132 -45.75 10.31 -9.37
C ASN A 132 -46.46 11.17 -8.29
N TYR A 133 -45.83 12.27 -7.85
CA TYR A 133 -46.35 13.20 -6.85
C TYR A 133 -46.48 14.61 -7.47
N PRO A 134 -47.56 14.90 -8.21
CA PRO A 134 -47.69 16.13 -9.00
C PRO A 134 -47.69 17.42 -8.17
N ASP A 135 -47.92 17.33 -6.85
CA ASP A 135 -47.88 18.48 -5.93
C ASP A 135 -46.48 18.70 -5.32
N ILE A 136 -45.50 17.83 -5.58
CA ILE A 136 -44.08 18.10 -5.33
C ILE A 136 -43.51 18.81 -6.55
N LYS A 137 -42.99 20.03 -6.36
CA LYS A 137 -42.41 20.84 -7.44
C LYS A 137 -40.90 21.02 -7.24
N ILE A 138 -40.10 20.68 -8.24
CA ILE A 138 -38.70 21.10 -8.28
C ILE A 138 -38.69 22.56 -8.74
N VAL A 139 -38.56 23.48 -7.77
CA VAL A 139 -38.64 24.94 -8.03
C VAL A 139 -37.27 25.52 -8.43
N TYR A 140 -36.21 24.77 -8.19
CA TYR A 140 -34.86 25.16 -8.59
C TYR A 140 -33.98 23.91 -8.73
N GLU A 141 -33.24 23.83 -9.82
CA GLU A 141 -32.26 22.80 -10.12
C GLU A 141 -31.00 23.47 -10.66
N ASN A 142 -29.82 23.07 -10.16
CA ASN A 142 -28.54 23.58 -10.65
C ASN A 142 -27.39 22.69 -10.26
N ASP A 143 -26.27 22.76 -11.03
CA ASP A 143 -25.05 22.00 -10.77
C ASP A 143 -24.24 22.63 -9.63
N GLY A 144 -23.91 21.85 -8.62
CA GLY A 144 -23.03 22.22 -7.50
C GLY A 144 -21.63 21.65 -7.63
N GLY A 145 -21.35 20.83 -8.67
CA GLY A 145 -20.00 20.36 -9.02
C GLY A 145 -19.30 19.56 -7.94
N TRP A 146 -20.04 18.93 -7.01
CA TRP A 146 -19.54 18.24 -5.81
C TRP A 146 -18.96 19.18 -4.74
N LEU A 147 -18.98 20.51 -4.97
CA LEU A 147 -18.28 21.50 -4.15
C LEU A 147 -19.22 22.26 -3.21
N ARG A 148 -18.85 22.32 -1.93
CA ARG A 148 -19.55 23.05 -0.88
C ARG A 148 -19.76 24.53 -1.22
N SER A 149 -18.72 25.20 -1.74
CA SER A 149 -18.76 26.60 -2.10
C SER A 149 -19.75 26.90 -3.24
N GLN A 150 -19.77 26.04 -4.27
CA GLN A 150 -20.71 26.20 -5.39
C GLN A 150 -22.14 25.93 -4.93
N ALA A 151 -22.37 24.87 -4.16
CA ALA A 151 -23.68 24.57 -3.60
C ALA A 151 -24.22 25.71 -2.73
N ARG A 152 -23.38 26.35 -1.92
CA ARG A 152 -23.75 27.56 -1.16
C ARG A 152 -24.17 28.71 -2.08
N GLU A 153 -23.43 28.96 -3.14
CA GLU A 153 -23.81 29.98 -4.14
C GLU A 153 -25.13 29.66 -4.81
N LYS A 154 -25.35 28.41 -5.28
CA LYS A 154 -26.59 27.99 -5.94
C LYS A 154 -27.78 28.05 -4.99
N MET A 155 -27.60 27.65 -3.74
CA MET A 155 -28.64 27.74 -2.72
C MET A 155 -29.01 29.20 -2.41
N THR A 156 -28.05 30.10 -2.34
CA THR A 156 -28.31 31.56 -2.19
C THR A 156 -29.18 32.07 -3.34
N GLY A 157 -28.87 31.68 -4.59
CA GLY A 157 -29.68 32.01 -5.77
C GLY A 157 -31.07 31.38 -5.74
N ALA A 158 -31.22 30.18 -5.21
CA ALA A 158 -32.49 29.50 -5.05
C ALA A 158 -33.38 30.26 -4.06
N LEU A 159 -32.86 30.71 -2.91
CA LEU A 159 -33.58 31.45 -1.87
C LEU A 159 -34.05 32.82 -2.36
N GLN A 160 -33.30 33.48 -3.23
CA GLN A 160 -33.68 34.77 -3.82
C GLN A 160 -34.89 34.64 -4.78
N LYS A 161 -34.95 33.50 -5.49
CA LYS A 161 -36.02 33.27 -6.51
C LYS A 161 -37.27 32.60 -5.94
N ASN A 162 -37.11 31.82 -4.89
CA ASN A 162 -38.16 30.96 -4.34
C ASN A 162 -38.25 31.15 -2.82
N PRO A 163 -39.16 32.01 -2.34
CA PRO A 163 -39.25 32.31 -0.90
C PRO A 163 -39.75 31.13 -0.07
N THR A 164 -40.36 30.12 -0.69
CA THR A 164 -40.91 28.95 -0.01
C THR A 164 -40.22 27.70 -0.54
N ILE A 165 -39.30 27.17 0.23
CA ILE A 165 -38.58 25.90 -0.04
C ILE A 165 -38.86 24.99 1.14
N ASP A 166 -39.35 23.78 0.87
CA ASP A 166 -39.68 22.79 1.90
C ASP A 166 -38.56 21.77 2.07
N LEU A 167 -37.82 21.45 1.01
CA LEU A 167 -36.76 20.49 1.02
C LEU A 167 -35.64 20.85 0.02
N VAL A 168 -34.40 20.57 0.42
CA VAL A 168 -33.21 20.65 -0.42
C VAL A 168 -32.63 19.23 -0.56
N PHE A 169 -32.56 18.74 -1.79
CA PHE A 169 -31.78 17.52 -2.12
C PHE A 169 -30.46 17.95 -2.76
N ALA A 170 -29.37 17.69 -2.05
CA ALA A 170 -28.01 17.86 -2.56
C ALA A 170 -27.40 16.50 -2.84
N HIS A 171 -26.74 16.35 -4.00
CA HIS A 171 -26.22 15.08 -4.45
C HIS A 171 -25.03 14.57 -3.64
N ASN A 172 -24.48 15.36 -2.69
CA ASN A 172 -23.57 14.87 -1.65
C ASN A 172 -23.66 15.71 -0.36
N ASP A 173 -23.03 15.22 0.71
CA ASP A 173 -23.04 15.85 2.05
C ASP A 173 -22.26 17.18 2.11
N GLU A 174 -21.26 17.36 1.26
CA GLU A 174 -20.52 18.63 1.18
C GLU A 174 -21.41 19.73 0.54
N MET A 175 -22.13 19.39 -0.51
CA MET A 175 -23.10 20.33 -1.11
C MET A 175 -24.28 20.59 -0.18
N ALA A 176 -24.78 19.55 0.54
CA ALA A 176 -25.80 19.73 1.56
C ALA A 176 -25.33 20.69 2.68
N THR A 177 -24.08 20.61 3.08
CA THR A 177 -23.46 21.54 4.03
C THR A 177 -23.42 22.97 3.47
N GLY A 178 -23.01 23.11 2.19
CA GLY A 178 -23.01 24.42 1.52
C GLY A 178 -24.45 25.05 1.44
N ALA A 179 -25.45 24.22 1.17
CA ALA A 179 -26.84 24.64 1.21
C ALA A 179 -27.26 25.09 2.64
N HIS A 180 -26.92 24.33 3.67
CA HIS A 180 -27.13 24.68 5.06
C HIS A 180 -26.51 26.05 5.43
N GLU A 181 -25.28 26.30 4.99
CA GLU A 181 -24.59 27.59 5.23
C GLU A 181 -25.37 28.78 4.62
N ALA A 182 -25.87 28.62 3.37
CA ALA A 182 -26.67 29.67 2.73
C ALA A 182 -27.98 29.91 3.47
N ILE A 183 -28.65 28.83 3.90
CA ILE A 183 -29.92 28.89 4.65
C ILE A 183 -29.69 29.54 6.02
N SER A 184 -28.62 29.25 6.71
CA SER A 184 -28.32 29.73 8.07
C SER A 184 -28.14 31.25 8.14
N VAL A 185 -27.74 31.90 7.05
CA VAL A 185 -27.56 33.37 7.00
C VAL A 185 -28.77 34.09 6.41
N ALA A 186 -29.74 33.36 5.87
CA ALA A 186 -30.95 33.92 5.31
C ALA A 186 -31.96 34.27 6.41
N SER A 187 -32.54 35.46 6.35
CA SER A 187 -33.52 35.92 7.33
C SER A 187 -34.96 35.70 6.84
N GLY A 188 -35.85 35.37 7.77
CA GLY A 188 -37.31 35.33 7.47
C GLY A 188 -37.79 34.10 6.68
N ILE A 189 -36.95 33.08 6.55
CA ILE A 189 -37.32 31.82 5.88
C ILE A 189 -37.60 30.71 6.88
N LYS A 190 -38.55 29.83 6.55
CA LYS A 190 -38.71 28.56 7.23
C LYS A 190 -37.55 27.66 6.83
N LYS A 191 -36.83 27.07 7.80
CA LYS A 191 -35.74 26.13 7.52
C LYS A 191 -36.27 24.93 6.73
N PRO A 192 -35.83 24.69 5.48
CA PRO A 192 -36.17 23.47 4.74
C PRO A 192 -35.48 22.25 5.32
N VAL A 193 -35.98 21.06 5.02
CA VAL A 193 -35.30 19.80 5.23
C VAL A 193 -34.11 19.70 4.27
N ILE A 194 -32.98 19.24 4.72
CA ILE A 194 -31.75 19.11 3.90
C ILE A 194 -31.33 17.65 3.83
N LEU A 195 -31.31 17.11 2.61
CA LEU A 195 -30.88 15.75 2.32
C LEU A 195 -29.52 15.76 1.60
N GLY A 196 -28.60 14.87 2.03
CA GLY A 196 -27.32 14.64 1.39
C GLY A 196 -27.14 13.18 0.97
N ILE A 197 -26.00 12.87 0.40
CA ILE A 197 -25.54 11.52 0.09
C ILE A 197 -24.06 11.47 0.49
N ASP A 198 -23.54 10.35 0.91
CA ASP A 198 -22.23 9.85 1.25
C ASP A 198 -22.23 9.18 2.62
N ALA A 199 -22.79 9.82 3.65
CA ALA A 199 -22.82 9.33 5.02
C ALA A 199 -21.41 8.90 5.52
N LEU A 200 -20.38 9.66 5.15
CA LEU A 200 -19.02 9.35 5.59
C LEU A 200 -18.89 9.39 7.12
N PRO A 201 -18.09 8.51 7.72
CA PRO A 201 -17.77 8.56 9.14
C PRO A 201 -16.81 9.72 9.46
N GLY A 202 -16.56 9.93 10.76
CA GLY A 202 -15.64 10.95 11.25
C GLY A 202 -16.31 12.23 11.70
N THR A 203 -15.51 13.16 12.22
CA THR A 203 -15.99 14.38 12.89
C THR A 203 -16.66 15.38 11.94
N GLU A 204 -16.29 15.36 10.69
CA GLU A 204 -16.81 16.21 9.61
C GLU A 204 -17.61 15.41 8.57
N GLY A 205 -17.81 14.11 8.78
CA GLY A 205 -18.57 13.25 7.89
C GLY A 205 -20.09 13.45 7.99
N GLY A 206 -20.81 12.91 7.01
CA GLY A 206 -22.27 13.03 6.89
C GLY A 206 -23.02 12.52 8.12
N ILE A 207 -22.61 11.39 8.69
CA ILE A 207 -23.22 10.85 9.91
C ILE A 207 -23.15 11.87 11.06
N GLN A 208 -22.00 12.52 11.25
CA GLN A 208 -21.85 13.54 12.29
C GLN A 208 -22.65 14.82 11.99
N LYS A 209 -22.79 15.17 10.71
CA LYS A 209 -23.60 16.32 10.26
C LYS A 209 -25.10 16.10 10.55
N VAL A 210 -25.60 14.86 10.39
CA VAL A 210 -26.95 14.48 10.82
C VAL A 210 -27.11 14.62 12.35
N ILE A 211 -26.17 14.10 13.12
CA ILE A 211 -26.22 14.20 14.60
C ILE A 211 -26.21 15.66 15.08
N LYS A 212 -25.46 16.55 14.40
CA LYS A 212 -25.39 17.99 14.69
C LYS A 212 -26.62 18.76 14.17
N GLY A 213 -27.47 18.17 13.32
CA GLY A 213 -28.60 18.85 12.71
C GLY A 213 -28.19 19.84 11.60
N THR A 214 -26.98 19.70 11.05
CA THR A 214 -26.52 20.44 9.86
C THR A 214 -27.30 19.97 8.62
N ILE A 215 -27.49 18.67 8.47
CA ILE A 215 -28.35 18.02 7.48
C ILE A 215 -29.34 17.13 8.22
N ASP A 216 -30.50 16.90 7.63
CA ASP A 216 -31.59 16.15 8.28
C ASP A 216 -31.45 14.63 8.00
N ALA A 217 -31.03 14.26 6.80
CA ALA A 217 -30.66 12.88 6.49
C ALA A 217 -29.61 12.83 5.38
N THR A 218 -28.91 11.71 5.34
CA THR A 218 -27.97 11.36 4.27
C THR A 218 -28.15 9.90 3.87
N PHE A 219 -27.64 9.51 2.71
CA PHE A 219 -27.73 8.14 2.21
C PHE A 219 -26.31 7.57 2.08
N ILE A 220 -26.10 6.36 2.59
CA ILE A 220 -24.80 5.72 2.55
C ILE A 220 -24.34 5.54 1.10
N TYR A 221 -23.16 6.03 0.81
CA TYR A 221 -22.43 5.77 -0.42
C TYR A 221 -21.08 5.13 -0.09
N PRO A 222 -20.95 3.80 -0.21
CA PRO A 222 -19.69 3.14 0.10
C PRO A 222 -18.61 3.51 -0.92
N THR A 223 -17.42 3.82 -0.46
CA THR A 223 -16.28 4.24 -1.31
C THR A 223 -15.77 3.15 -2.24
N GLY A 224 -15.87 1.87 -1.84
CA GLY A 224 -15.54 0.71 -2.67
C GLY A 224 -14.05 0.48 -2.92
N GLY A 225 -13.15 1.25 -2.32
CA GLY A 225 -11.71 1.15 -2.56
C GLY A 225 -11.12 -0.21 -2.20
N GLU A 226 -11.49 -0.76 -1.05
CA GLU A 226 -11.09 -2.10 -0.62
C GLU A 226 -11.57 -3.18 -1.61
N LYS A 227 -12.84 -3.16 -1.95
CA LYS A 227 -13.44 -4.12 -2.89
C LYS A 227 -12.82 -4.02 -4.29
N ALA A 228 -12.44 -2.80 -4.73
CA ALA A 228 -11.78 -2.60 -6.01
C ALA A 228 -10.40 -3.28 -6.06
N VAL A 229 -9.61 -3.17 -4.99
CA VAL A 229 -8.30 -3.85 -4.88
C VAL A 229 -8.48 -5.37 -4.84
N GLN A 230 -9.41 -5.88 -4.03
CA GLN A 230 -9.68 -7.32 -3.96
C GLN A 230 -10.10 -7.87 -5.33
N THR A 231 -10.96 -7.13 -6.06
CA THR A 231 -11.37 -7.50 -7.42
C THR A 231 -10.18 -7.47 -8.38
N ALA A 232 -9.35 -6.42 -8.32
CA ALA A 232 -8.15 -6.31 -9.14
C ALA A 232 -7.17 -7.47 -8.92
N ILE A 233 -6.93 -7.84 -7.66
CA ILE A 233 -6.05 -8.97 -7.31
C ILE A 233 -6.59 -10.29 -7.87
N ARG A 234 -7.91 -10.54 -7.78
CA ARG A 234 -8.52 -11.74 -8.37
C ARG A 234 -8.35 -11.78 -9.90
N ILE A 235 -8.54 -10.63 -10.57
CA ILE A 235 -8.32 -10.51 -12.01
C ILE A 235 -6.87 -10.86 -12.37
N LEU A 236 -5.88 -10.28 -11.66
CA LEU A 236 -4.46 -10.54 -11.88
C LEU A 236 -4.08 -12.00 -11.64
N LYS A 237 -4.66 -12.63 -10.62
CA LYS A 237 -4.48 -14.05 -10.30
C LYS A 237 -5.28 -14.99 -11.19
N LYS A 238 -6.11 -14.46 -12.12
CA LYS A 238 -7.05 -15.23 -12.97
C LYS A 238 -8.04 -16.07 -12.14
N GLU A 239 -8.41 -15.58 -10.97
CA GLU A 239 -9.43 -16.17 -10.11
C GLU A 239 -10.83 -15.67 -10.50
N PRO A 240 -11.90 -16.39 -10.17
CA PRO A 240 -13.28 -15.93 -10.41
C PRO A 240 -13.55 -14.59 -9.69
N TYR A 241 -14.19 -13.67 -10.40
CA TYR A 241 -14.62 -12.36 -9.87
C TYR A 241 -15.99 -11.96 -10.44
N ASP A 242 -16.69 -11.10 -9.71
CA ASP A 242 -17.93 -10.49 -10.19
C ASP A 242 -17.59 -9.28 -11.04
N ARG A 243 -18.22 -9.18 -12.23
CA ARG A 243 -18.02 -8.03 -13.10
C ARG A 243 -18.66 -6.76 -12.53
N GLU A 244 -19.86 -6.87 -11.93
CA GLU A 244 -20.58 -5.77 -11.30
C GLU A 244 -20.62 -6.01 -9.79
N ASN A 245 -19.86 -5.23 -9.04
CA ASN A 245 -19.84 -5.28 -7.59
C ASN A 245 -20.63 -4.10 -7.03
N ILE A 246 -21.95 -4.30 -6.91
CA ILE A 246 -22.86 -3.25 -6.42
C ILE A 246 -22.85 -3.24 -4.90
N LEU A 247 -22.55 -2.07 -4.35
CA LEU A 247 -22.49 -1.83 -2.91
C LEU A 247 -23.83 -1.26 -2.44
N PHE A 248 -24.26 -1.67 -1.24
CA PHE A 248 -25.58 -1.33 -0.71
C PHE A 248 -25.61 0.09 -0.15
N THR A 249 -26.79 0.72 -0.26
CA THR A 249 -27.14 2.01 0.34
C THR A 249 -28.16 1.83 1.46
N ALA A 250 -28.23 2.79 2.36
CA ALA A 250 -29.29 2.92 3.37
C ALA A 250 -29.40 4.38 3.80
N VAL A 251 -30.59 4.80 4.25
CA VAL A 251 -30.77 6.13 4.80
C VAL A 251 -30.20 6.23 6.21
N VAL A 252 -29.57 7.36 6.51
CA VAL A 252 -29.06 7.74 7.81
C VAL A 252 -29.74 9.05 8.24
N ASP A 253 -30.57 8.98 9.25
CA ASP A 253 -31.27 10.11 9.84
C ASP A 253 -31.11 10.16 11.37
N ASN A 254 -31.82 11.02 12.04
CA ASN A 254 -31.73 11.20 13.49
C ASN A 254 -32.09 9.95 14.31
N THR A 255 -32.80 8.97 13.71
CA THR A 255 -33.23 7.75 14.39
C THR A 255 -32.08 6.70 14.49
N ASN A 256 -31.15 6.68 13.53
CA ASN A 256 -30.09 5.66 13.44
C ASN A 256 -28.65 6.21 13.41
N ALA A 257 -28.46 7.52 13.15
CA ALA A 257 -27.14 8.12 13.00
C ALA A 257 -26.20 7.88 14.19
N ARG A 258 -26.72 7.92 15.43
CA ARG A 258 -25.89 7.70 16.64
C ARG A 258 -25.39 6.25 16.75
N VAL A 259 -26.24 5.28 16.40
CA VAL A 259 -25.87 3.87 16.41
C VAL A 259 -24.83 3.60 15.32
N LEU A 260 -25.09 4.11 14.12
CA LEU A 260 -24.18 3.96 13.00
C LEU A 260 -22.81 4.61 13.30
N LYS A 261 -22.80 5.81 13.91
CA LYS A 261 -21.56 6.45 14.36
C LYS A 261 -20.77 5.56 15.32
N LEU A 262 -21.42 4.98 16.33
CA LEU A 262 -20.75 4.10 17.28
C LEU A 262 -20.12 2.90 16.57
N GLN A 263 -20.83 2.27 15.65
CA GLN A 263 -20.34 1.12 14.87
C GLN A 263 -19.15 1.51 13.97
N THR A 264 -19.26 2.63 13.26
CA THR A 264 -18.18 3.08 12.37
C THR A 264 -16.94 3.53 13.15
N ASP A 265 -17.11 4.20 14.29
CA ASP A 265 -16.00 4.57 15.18
C ASP A 265 -15.26 3.32 15.69
N GLN A 266 -15.99 2.27 16.06
CA GLN A 266 -15.38 0.98 16.46
C GLN A 266 -14.61 0.31 15.29
N ILE A 267 -15.19 0.32 14.10
CA ILE A 267 -14.52 -0.21 12.90
C ILE A 267 -13.20 0.54 12.64
N ILE A 268 -13.23 1.87 12.68
CA ILE A 268 -12.03 2.72 12.52
C ILE A 268 -10.97 2.40 13.59
N GLN A 269 -11.39 2.26 14.86
CA GLN A 269 -10.47 1.89 15.95
C GLN A 269 -9.83 0.51 15.71
N HIS A 270 -10.62 -0.47 15.29
CA HIS A 270 -10.09 -1.81 14.97
C HIS A 270 -9.12 -1.77 13.79
N GLN A 271 -9.44 -1.02 12.73
CA GLN A 271 -8.57 -0.85 11.57
C GLN A 271 -7.23 -0.19 11.95
N ASN A 272 -7.26 0.86 12.78
CA ASN A 272 -6.06 1.52 13.29
C ASN A 272 -5.20 0.57 14.14
N ARG A 273 -5.85 -0.25 14.98
CA ARG A 273 -5.15 -1.26 15.79
C ARG A 273 -4.50 -2.34 14.95
N ILE A 274 -5.19 -2.81 13.91
CA ILE A 274 -4.62 -3.78 12.95
C ILE A 274 -3.39 -3.17 12.25
N GLY A 275 -3.47 -1.91 11.80
CA GLY A 275 -2.33 -1.20 11.21
C GLY A 275 -1.12 -1.11 12.16
N GLN A 276 -1.36 -0.78 13.43
CA GLN A 276 -0.30 -0.76 14.45
C GLN A 276 0.32 -2.15 14.67
N LEU A 277 -0.51 -3.19 14.77
CA LEU A 277 -0.03 -4.58 14.95
C LEU A 277 0.80 -5.04 13.75
N ASN A 278 0.40 -4.71 12.53
CA ASN A 278 1.19 -5.03 11.34
C ASN A 278 2.55 -4.33 11.36
N THR A 279 2.61 -3.05 11.73
CA THR A 279 3.88 -2.32 11.88
C THR A 279 4.82 -3.00 12.90
N VAL A 280 4.28 -3.41 14.05
CA VAL A 280 5.05 -4.13 15.08
C VAL A 280 5.49 -5.51 14.57
N LEU A 281 4.65 -6.20 13.82
CA LEU A 281 4.99 -7.49 13.23
C LEU A 281 6.14 -7.34 12.22
N ASP A 282 6.08 -6.35 11.34
CA ASP A 282 7.14 -6.08 10.35
C ASP A 282 8.47 -5.74 11.04
N GLN A 283 8.44 -4.92 12.10
CA GLN A 283 9.63 -4.62 12.90
C GLN A 283 10.22 -5.89 13.54
N ASN A 284 9.38 -6.74 14.12
CA ASN A 284 9.82 -8.02 14.70
C ASN A 284 10.41 -8.96 13.65
N LEU A 285 9.78 -9.08 12.48
CA LEU A 285 10.30 -9.90 11.39
C LEU A 285 11.65 -9.39 10.89
N ALA A 286 11.83 -8.07 10.79
CA ALA A 286 13.11 -7.46 10.45
C ALA A 286 14.19 -7.77 11.50
N GLN A 287 13.86 -7.69 12.80
CA GLN A 287 14.76 -8.06 13.88
C GLN A 287 15.13 -9.55 13.84
N TYR A 288 14.16 -10.43 13.64
CA TYR A 288 14.42 -11.88 13.50
C TYR A 288 15.32 -12.17 12.32
N SER A 289 15.14 -11.53 11.19
CA SER A 289 16.01 -11.71 10.02
C SER A 289 17.44 -11.27 10.31
N ALA A 290 17.62 -10.11 10.96
CA ALA A 290 18.93 -9.63 11.37
C ALA A 290 19.62 -10.56 12.38
N GLN A 291 18.88 -11.07 13.37
CA GLN A 291 19.40 -12.06 14.34
C GLN A 291 19.83 -13.36 13.66
N ARG A 292 19.05 -13.86 12.70
CA ARG A 292 19.43 -15.06 11.92
C ARG A 292 20.72 -14.86 11.13
N ILE A 293 20.88 -13.71 10.48
CA ILE A 293 22.10 -13.38 9.74
C ILE A 293 23.30 -13.36 10.70
N LEU A 294 23.15 -12.70 11.86
CA LEU A 294 24.21 -12.66 12.88
C LEU A 294 24.58 -14.06 13.39
N LEU A 295 23.59 -14.92 13.62
CA LEU A 295 23.78 -16.30 14.05
C LEU A 295 24.58 -17.10 12.98
N TYR A 296 24.18 -17.02 11.72
CA TYR A 296 24.90 -17.70 10.65
C TYR A 296 26.33 -17.17 10.50
N PHE A 297 26.54 -15.87 10.61
CA PHE A 297 27.86 -15.26 10.58
C PHE A 297 28.74 -15.78 11.74
N SER A 298 28.20 -15.84 12.97
CA SER A 298 28.93 -16.36 14.13
C SER A 298 29.30 -17.83 13.98
N LEU A 299 28.43 -18.66 13.40
CA LEU A 299 28.71 -20.07 13.11
C LEU A 299 29.85 -20.22 12.08
N VAL A 300 29.89 -19.40 11.04
CA VAL A 300 30.96 -19.38 10.05
C VAL A 300 32.29 -18.99 10.71
N VAL A 301 32.29 -17.94 11.53
CA VAL A 301 33.50 -17.51 12.26
C VAL A 301 33.99 -18.63 13.17
N LEU A 302 33.11 -19.29 13.91
CA LEU A 302 33.45 -20.42 14.79
C LEU A 302 34.05 -21.58 13.99
N PHE A 303 33.50 -21.90 12.83
CA PHE A 303 34.03 -22.94 11.94
C PHE A 303 35.44 -22.60 11.43
N VAL A 304 35.69 -21.34 11.05
CA VAL A 304 37.01 -20.88 10.62
C VAL A 304 38.03 -20.98 11.77
N ILE A 305 37.66 -20.57 12.99
CA ILE A 305 38.52 -20.70 14.17
C ILE A 305 38.86 -22.17 14.44
N LEU A 306 37.88 -23.06 14.39
CA LEU A 306 38.08 -24.49 14.59
C LEU A 306 39.05 -25.08 13.53
N MET A 307 38.87 -24.70 12.28
CA MET A 307 39.75 -25.11 11.19
C MET A 307 41.19 -24.61 11.39
N LEU A 308 41.37 -23.37 11.83
CA LEU A 308 42.70 -22.83 12.16
C LEU A 308 43.34 -23.56 13.33
N LEU A 309 42.60 -23.90 14.38
CA LEU A 309 43.09 -24.68 15.51
C LEU A 309 43.56 -26.08 15.07
N ILE A 310 42.82 -26.74 14.19
CA ILE A 310 43.21 -28.04 13.62
C ILE A 310 44.49 -27.89 12.80
N LEU A 311 44.63 -26.85 11.99
CA LEU A 311 45.88 -26.62 11.23
C LEU A 311 47.07 -26.33 12.14
N LEU A 312 46.89 -25.50 13.18
CA LEU A 312 47.94 -25.23 14.17
C LEU A 312 48.36 -26.52 14.91
N PHE A 313 47.37 -27.33 15.31
CA PHE A 313 47.66 -28.61 15.97
C PHE A 313 48.45 -29.57 15.06
N ARG A 314 48.08 -29.66 13.77
CA ARG A 314 48.83 -30.45 12.77
C ARG A 314 50.22 -29.91 12.57
N SER A 315 50.38 -28.59 12.45
CA SER A 315 51.69 -27.92 12.32
C SER A 315 52.56 -28.18 13.56
N TYR A 316 52.01 -28.06 14.76
CA TYR A 316 52.73 -28.35 16.01
C TYR A 316 53.19 -29.81 16.08
N ARG A 317 52.34 -30.77 15.73
CA ARG A 317 52.74 -32.20 15.66
C ARG A 317 53.84 -32.45 14.64
N HIS A 318 53.74 -31.79 13.47
CA HIS A 318 54.80 -31.92 12.44
C HIS A 318 56.12 -31.34 12.92
N MET A 319 56.13 -30.16 13.54
CA MET A 319 57.33 -29.52 14.09
C MET A 319 57.97 -30.35 15.18
N ASN A 320 57.21 -30.94 16.06
CA ASN A 320 57.72 -31.85 17.08
C ASN A 320 58.40 -33.12 16.47
N LYS A 321 57.81 -33.63 15.36
CA LYS A 321 58.42 -34.75 14.64
C LYS A 321 59.73 -34.34 14.02
N VAL A 322 59.85 -33.24 13.33
CA VAL A 322 61.01 -32.68 12.72
C VAL A 322 62.13 -32.39 13.77
N ASN A 323 61.74 -31.80 14.91
CA ASN A 323 62.65 -31.53 16.01
C ASN A 323 63.28 -32.82 16.57
N ARG A 324 62.53 -33.92 16.72
CA ARG A 324 63.04 -35.21 17.14
C ARG A 324 64.04 -35.80 16.11
N GLU A 325 63.70 -35.76 14.82
CA GLU A 325 64.56 -36.18 13.74
C GLU A 325 65.85 -35.37 13.71
N LEU A 326 65.77 -34.06 13.96
CA LEU A 326 66.94 -33.19 14.05
C LEU A 326 67.85 -33.56 15.26
N GLU A 327 67.26 -33.89 16.39
CA GLU A 327 67.94 -34.30 17.60
C GLU A 327 68.70 -35.61 17.38
N PHE A 328 68.06 -36.63 16.76
CA PHE A 328 68.73 -37.88 16.36
C PHE A 328 69.86 -37.64 15.38
N THR A 329 69.64 -36.75 14.40
CA THR A 329 70.68 -36.43 13.42
C THR A 329 71.87 -35.71 14.07
N ASN A 330 71.63 -34.79 15.00
CA ASN A 330 72.67 -34.10 15.75
C ASN A 330 73.54 -35.09 16.62
N ILE A 331 72.86 -36.07 17.29
CA ILE A 331 73.53 -37.11 18.04
C ILE A 331 74.47 -37.95 17.10
N ALA A 332 73.94 -38.34 15.93
CA ALA A 332 74.72 -39.10 14.95
C ALA A 332 75.97 -38.32 14.43
N ILE A 333 75.74 -37.01 14.11
CA ILE A 333 76.83 -36.11 13.69
C ILE A 333 77.89 -35.95 14.78
N ASN A 334 77.51 -35.79 16.02
CA ASN A 334 78.43 -35.65 17.13
C ASN A 334 79.30 -36.96 17.33
N LYS A 335 78.62 -38.11 17.20
CA LYS A 335 79.36 -39.41 17.24
C LYS A 335 80.35 -39.55 16.10
N GLN A 336 80.00 -39.19 14.87
CA GLN A 336 80.92 -39.18 13.74
C GLN A 336 82.06 -38.18 13.93
N LYS A 337 81.82 -37.01 14.53
CA LYS A 337 82.87 -36.05 14.87
C LYS A 337 83.90 -36.66 15.87
N GLU A 338 83.43 -37.39 16.88
CA GLU A 338 84.29 -38.08 17.84
C GLU A 338 85.11 -39.16 17.13
N GLU A 339 84.49 -40.01 16.30
CA GLU A 339 85.21 -41.05 15.53
C GLU A 339 86.24 -40.43 14.58
N ILE A 340 85.92 -39.35 13.88
CA ILE A 340 86.85 -38.62 13.02
C ILE A 340 88.04 -38.03 13.85
N SER A 341 87.76 -37.51 15.04
CA SER A 341 88.79 -36.97 15.93
C SER A 341 89.72 -38.05 16.40
N GLU A 342 89.20 -39.21 16.80
CA GLU A 342 90.05 -40.36 17.17
C GLU A 342 90.90 -40.85 16.00
N GLN A 343 90.33 -40.99 14.79
CA GLN A 343 91.09 -41.36 13.59
C GLN A 343 92.17 -40.33 13.26
N ARG A 344 91.88 -39.05 13.40
CA ARG A 344 92.88 -37.98 13.20
C ARG A 344 94.03 -38.10 14.20
N ASP A 345 93.76 -38.34 15.47
CA ASP A 345 94.78 -38.45 16.51
C ASP A 345 95.63 -39.71 16.33
N GLN A 346 95.00 -40.83 15.86
CA GLN A 346 95.75 -42.03 15.44
C GLN A 346 96.64 -41.78 14.24
N LEU A 347 96.15 -41.04 13.22
CA LEU A 347 96.94 -40.68 12.07
C LEU A 347 98.12 -39.76 12.44
N LEU A 348 97.90 -38.80 13.35
CA LEU A 348 98.97 -37.92 13.87
C LEU A 348 100.01 -38.70 14.63
N ALA A 349 99.60 -39.65 15.46
CA ALA A 349 100.53 -40.55 16.17
C ALA A 349 101.32 -41.44 15.21
N LEU A 350 100.65 -41.97 14.18
CA LEU A 350 101.34 -42.79 13.14
C LEU A 350 102.31 -41.95 12.30
N SER A 351 101.97 -40.72 11.94
CA SER A 351 102.84 -39.77 11.23
C SER A 351 104.07 -39.44 12.04
N LYS A 352 103.91 -39.21 13.36
CA LYS A 352 105.03 -38.96 14.25
C LYS A 352 106.00 -40.18 14.38
N ASN A 353 105.36 -41.36 14.53
CA ASN A 353 106.14 -42.58 14.54
C ASN A 353 106.90 -42.82 13.21
N LEU A 354 106.34 -42.45 12.08
CA LEU A 354 106.96 -42.52 10.77
C LEU A 354 108.09 -41.49 10.62
N GLU A 355 107.94 -40.28 11.16
CA GLU A 355 108.97 -39.26 11.23
C GLU A 355 110.14 -39.71 12.10
N ASP A 356 109.81 -40.24 13.30
CA ASP A 356 110.80 -40.76 14.22
C ASP A 356 111.59 -41.93 13.59
N ALA A 357 110.92 -42.87 12.92
CA ALA A 357 111.53 -43.97 12.19
C ALA A 357 112.38 -43.49 11.00
N THR A 358 111.93 -42.44 10.32
CA THR A 358 112.68 -41.86 9.19
C THR A 358 113.96 -41.15 9.68
N GLN A 359 113.82 -40.43 10.81
CA GLN A 359 115.04 -39.83 11.44
C GLN A 359 115.99 -40.86 11.94
N ALA A 360 115.49 -41.92 12.58
CA ALA A 360 116.35 -43.02 13.02
C ALA A 360 117.11 -43.70 11.84
N LYS A 361 116.46 -43.89 10.71
CA LYS A 361 117.05 -44.35 9.45
C LYS A 361 118.10 -43.42 8.92
N LEU A 362 117.82 -42.11 8.93
CA LEU A 362 118.84 -41.08 8.51
C LEU A 362 120.06 -41.06 9.40
N VAL A 363 119.85 -41.14 10.73
CA VAL A 363 120.97 -41.20 11.69
C VAL A 363 121.79 -42.50 11.50
N PHE A 364 121.15 -43.62 11.17
CA PHE A 364 121.81 -44.87 10.86
C PHE A 364 122.64 -44.76 9.58
N PHE A 365 122.19 -44.14 8.53
CA PHE A 365 122.92 -43.93 7.27
C PHE A 365 124.05 -42.85 7.34
N THR A 366 124.06 -41.96 8.34
CA THR A 366 125.03 -40.91 8.53
C THR A 366 126.24 -41.39 9.40
N ASN A 367 126.10 -42.59 10.06
CA ASN A 367 127.13 -43.18 10.94
C ASN A 367 127.76 -44.41 10.32
N ILE A 368 127.65 -44.62 8.99
CA ILE A 368 128.43 -45.51 8.19
C ILE A 368 129.39 -44.71 7.29
#